data_4b9e824b2af9f0dab7b7a9ecf64b73ab
#
_entry.id   4b9e824b2af9f0dab7b7a9ecf64b73ab
#
_cell.length_a   1.000
_cell.length_b   1.000
_cell.length_c   1.000
_cell.angle_alpha   90.00
_cell.angle_beta   90.00
_cell.angle_gamma   90.00
#
_symmetry.space_group_name_H-M   'P 1'
#
loop_
_entity.id
_entity.type
_entity.pdbx_description
1 polymer ?
#
loop_
_entity_poly.entity_id
_entity_poly.type
_entity_poly.pdbx_seq_one_letter_code
_entity_poly.pdbx_strand_id
1 'polypeptide(L)'
;SSGELFQAMVRGADDQQLLEIASFYDYLEIQPLGNNAYMLESDRFSAETEEDLIAYNKKIIALGEQLKKPVCATCDAHYADEENDVLRRIVLATKGMTDEEGEARLFFRSTTEMLEEFSYLDSNTQKQVVIDNPLKIMKMCEPIKPVRPDKCPPIIEHSDETLRQICYETAHKIYGPNLPAMVENRLETELNSIISNGYSVLYIIAQKLVD
;
A
#
# COMPACT_ATOMS: atom_id res chain seq x y z
N SER A 1 2.35 -13.22 -5.08
CA SER A 1 2.88 -13.48 -6.43
C SER A 1 3.66 -12.30 -7.02
N SER A 2 3.36 -11.06 -6.64
CA SER A 2 4.07 -9.86 -7.16
C SER A 2 5.40 -9.56 -6.46
N GLY A 3 5.75 -10.26 -5.39
CA GLY A 3 6.98 -10.04 -4.62
C GLY A 3 8.25 -10.35 -5.41
N GLU A 4 9.34 -9.62 -5.13
CA GLU A 4 10.62 -9.72 -5.84
C GLU A 4 11.19 -11.14 -5.83
N LEU A 5 11.19 -11.81 -4.67
CA LEU A 5 11.69 -13.17 -4.52
C LEU A 5 10.90 -14.16 -5.40
N PHE A 6 9.57 -14.09 -5.36
CA PHE A 6 8.71 -14.97 -6.14
C PHE A 6 8.90 -14.72 -7.64
N GLN A 7 8.94 -13.47 -8.06
CA GLN A 7 9.18 -13.12 -9.47
C GLN A 7 10.55 -13.55 -9.97
N ALA A 8 11.60 -13.44 -9.14
CA ALA A 8 12.92 -13.94 -9.49
C ALA A 8 12.93 -15.47 -9.66
N MET A 9 12.26 -16.18 -8.75
CA MET A 9 12.13 -17.64 -8.80
C MET A 9 11.40 -18.12 -10.07
N VAL A 10 10.27 -17.51 -10.39
CA VAL A 10 9.49 -17.84 -11.60
C VAL A 10 10.28 -17.55 -12.89
N ARG A 11 11.16 -16.55 -12.87
CA ARG A 11 12.05 -16.23 -14.01
C ARG A 11 13.28 -17.13 -14.10
N GLY A 12 13.43 -18.09 -13.19
CA GLY A 12 14.52 -19.07 -13.21
C GLY A 12 15.83 -18.56 -12.61
N ALA A 13 15.77 -17.61 -11.65
CA ALA A 13 16.94 -17.20 -10.91
C ALA A 13 17.58 -18.40 -10.17
N ASP A 14 18.91 -18.39 -10.09
CA ASP A 14 19.65 -19.45 -9.41
C ASP A 14 19.53 -19.33 -7.87
N ASP A 15 19.96 -20.38 -7.18
CA ASP A 15 19.85 -20.49 -5.74
C ASP A 15 20.59 -19.37 -4.99
N GLN A 16 21.72 -18.91 -5.51
CA GLN A 16 22.50 -17.85 -4.90
C GLN A 16 21.77 -16.50 -5.01
N GLN A 17 21.23 -16.19 -6.16
CA GLN A 17 20.43 -14.98 -6.39
C GLN A 17 19.17 -14.97 -5.51
N LEU A 18 18.46 -16.11 -5.42
CA LEU A 18 17.28 -16.23 -4.54
C LEU A 18 17.66 -16.04 -3.07
N LEU A 19 18.78 -16.58 -2.64
CA LEU A 19 19.26 -16.42 -1.26
C LEU A 19 19.63 -14.96 -0.96
N GLU A 20 20.29 -14.26 -1.90
CA GLU A 20 20.64 -12.85 -1.76
C GLU A 20 19.37 -11.99 -1.62
N ILE A 21 18.39 -12.15 -2.50
CA ILE A 21 17.11 -11.46 -2.42
C ILE A 21 16.42 -11.75 -1.08
N ALA A 22 16.29 -13.03 -0.71
CA ALA A 22 15.63 -13.44 0.52
C ALA A 22 16.35 -12.90 1.78
N SER A 23 17.65 -12.66 1.71
CA SER A 23 18.44 -12.15 2.83
C SER A 23 18.08 -10.72 3.24
N PHE A 24 17.51 -9.92 2.34
CA PHE A 24 17.08 -8.56 2.60
C PHE A 24 15.83 -8.49 3.51
N TYR A 25 14.91 -9.43 3.39
CA TYR A 25 13.63 -9.41 4.08
C TYR A 25 13.71 -9.97 5.50
N ASP A 26 12.91 -9.46 6.44
CA ASP A 26 12.85 -9.95 7.83
C ASP A 26 12.11 -11.28 7.94
N TYR A 27 11.17 -11.54 7.06
CA TYR A 27 10.42 -12.80 6.92
C TYR A 27 10.06 -13.06 5.47
N LEU A 28 9.65 -14.27 5.16
CA LEU A 28 9.20 -14.67 3.82
C LEU A 28 7.72 -15.07 3.87
N GLU A 29 7.08 -15.03 2.72
CA GLU A 29 5.65 -15.29 2.57
C GLU A 29 5.39 -16.37 1.54
N ILE A 30 4.42 -17.24 1.84
CA ILE A 30 3.83 -18.20 0.91
C ILE A 30 2.31 -18.01 0.89
N GLN A 31 1.68 -18.39 -0.21
CA GLN A 31 0.24 -18.24 -0.42
C GLN A 31 -0.41 -19.57 -0.80
N PRO A 32 -1.74 -19.73 -0.58
CA PRO A 32 -2.50 -20.84 -1.12
C PRO A 32 -2.26 -21.05 -2.62
N LEU A 33 -2.29 -22.29 -3.09
CA LEU A 33 -2.02 -22.59 -4.50
C LEU A 33 -3.04 -21.92 -5.41
N GLY A 34 -4.31 -21.84 -4.98
CA GLY A 34 -5.37 -21.16 -5.72
C GLY A 34 -5.12 -19.67 -5.97
N ASN A 35 -4.31 -18.99 -5.14
CA ASN A 35 -3.95 -17.60 -5.37
C ASN A 35 -3.05 -17.40 -6.60
N ASN A 36 -2.34 -18.47 -7.02
CA ASN A 36 -1.43 -18.47 -8.14
C ASN A 36 -1.90 -19.40 -9.29
N ALA A 37 -3.13 -19.93 -9.22
CA ALA A 37 -3.66 -20.86 -10.22
C ALA A 37 -3.70 -20.28 -11.63
N TYR A 38 -3.91 -18.97 -11.77
CA TYR A 38 -3.86 -18.26 -13.05
C TYR A 38 -2.54 -18.44 -13.82
N MET A 39 -1.46 -18.81 -13.11
CA MET A 39 -0.16 -19.04 -13.75
C MET A 39 -0.16 -20.32 -14.60
N LEU A 40 -1.00 -21.30 -14.26
CA LEU A 40 -1.11 -22.58 -14.96
C LEU A 40 -1.81 -22.44 -16.32
N GLU A 41 -2.52 -21.33 -16.52
CA GLU A 41 -3.27 -21.03 -17.74
C GLU A 41 -2.55 -20.05 -18.67
N SER A 42 -1.36 -19.59 -18.26
CA SER A 42 -0.64 -18.52 -18.95
C SER A 42 0.73 -18.98 -19.43
N ASP A 43 0.98 -18.92 -20.73
CA ASP A 43 2.29 -19.18 -21.37
C ASP A 43 3.41 -18.23 -20.88
N ARG A 44 3.08 -17.23 -20.06
CA ARG A 44 4.06 -16.28 -19.51
C ARG A 44 4.88 -16.86 -18.35
N PHE A 45 4.40 -17.94 -17.73
CA PHE A 45 5.01 -18.54 -16.55
C PHE A 45 5.53 -19.94 -16.83
N SER A 46 6.53 -20.34 -16.05
CA SER A 46 7.14 -21.67 -16.16
C SER A 46 6.38 -22.75 -15.36
N ALA A 47 5.37 -22.36 -14.59
CA ALA A 47 4.52 -23.31 -13.86
C ALA A 47 3.47 -23.89 -14.82
N GLU A 48 3.48 -25.21 -14.96
CA GLU A 48 2.54 -25.96 -15.83
C GLU A 48 1.57 -26.81 -14.99
N THR A 49 1.94 -27.10 -13.75
CA THR A 49 1.22 -28.00 -12.86
C THR A 49 1.10 -27.45 -11.45
N GLU A 50 0.15 -27.98 -10.68
CA GLU A 50 -0.01 -27.66 -9.26
C GLU A 50 1.25 -28.04 -8.46
N GLU A 51 1.94 -29.10 -8.85
CA GLU A 51 3.22 -29.54 -8.28
C GLU A 51 4.30 -28.47 -8.41
N ASP A 52 4.30 -27.69 -9.49
CA ASP A 52 5.23 -26.56 -9.65
C ASP A 52 4.95 -25.46 -8.65
N LEU A 53 3.68 -25.14 -8.41
CA LEU A 53 3.29 -24.15 -7.38
C LEU A 53 3.67 -24.63 -5.98
N ILE A 54 3.48 -25.92 -5.69
CA ILE A 54 3.94 -26.56 -4.45
C ILE A 54 5.47 -26.46 -4.33
N ALA A 55 6.20 -26.70 -5.40
CA ALA A 55 7.65 -26.60 -5.42
C ALA A 55 8.13 -25.18 -5.11
N TYR A 56 7.47 -24.15 -5.62
CA TYR A 56 7.76 -22.75 -5.28
C TYR A 56 7.58 -22.48 -3.79
N ASN A 57 6.45 -22.86 -3.21
CA ASN A 57 6.21 -22.69 -1.79
C ASN A 57 7.25 -23.43 -0.93
N LYS A 58 7.57 -24.68 -1.27
CA LYS A 58 8.62 -25.46 -0.58
C LYS A 58 10.00 -24.82 -0.71
N LYS A 59 10.32 -24.23 -1.86
CA LYS A 59 11.58 -23.52 -2.08
C LYS A 59 11.70 -22.31 -1.16
N ILE A 60 10.62 -21.52 -1.02
CA ILE A 60 10.60 -20.37 -0.11
C ILE A 60 10.77 -20.82 1.35
N ILE A 61 10.15 -21.92 1.76
CA ILE A 61 10.31 -22.49 3.10
C ILE A 61 11.78 -22.88 3.31
N ALA A 62 12.42 -23.57 2.38
CA ALA A 62 13.81 -23.99 2.47
C ALA A 62 14.77 -22.76 2.57
N LEU A 63 14.52 -21.70 1.83
CA LEU A 63 15.27 -20.44 1.94
C LEU A 63 15.11 -19.80 3.32
N GLY A 64 13.90 -19.80 3.87
CA GLY A 64 13.62 -19.32 5.21
C GLY A 64 14.38 -20.11 6.28
N GLU A 65 14.42 -21.44 6.18
CA GLU A 65 15.17 -22.32 7.08
C GLU A 65 16.68 -22.02 6.99
N GLN A 66 17.22 -21.92 5.78
CA GLN A 66 18.64 -21.63 5.57
C GLN A 66 19.05 -20.28 6.16
N LEU A 67 18.19 -19.25 6.02
CA LEU A 67 18.41 -17.91 6.54
C LEU A 67 17.97 -17.73 8.00
N LYS A 68 17.37 -18.75 8.61
CA LYS A 68 16.76 -18.69 9.96
C LYS A 68 15.71 -17.60 10.09
N LYS A 69 14.94 -17.37 9.02
CA LYS A 69 13.85 -16.39 8.94
C LYS A 69 12.49 -17.10 9.02
N PRO A 70 11.50 -16.51 9.68
CA PRO A 70 10.15 -17.06 9.66
C PRO A 70 9.55 -17.01 8.26
N VAL A 71 8.84 -18.06 7.88
CA VAL A 71 8.01 -18.09 6.68
C VAL A 71 6.56 -18.12 7.13
N CYS A 72 5.72 -17.21 6.67
CA CYS A 72 4.31 -17.18 7.00
C CYS A 72 3.42 -17.46 5.78
N ALA A 73 2.32 -18.16 6.01
CA ALA A 73 1.26 -18.34 5.05
C ALA A 73 0.22 -17.22 5.20
N THR A 74 -0.08 -16.53 4.10
CA THR A 74 -1.11 -15.49 4.05
C THR A 74 -2.12 -15.80 2.94
N CYS A 75 -3.39 -15.42 3.13
CA CYS A 75 -4.42 -15.69 2.12
C CYS A 75 -4.57 -14.59 1.07
N ASP A 76 -3.91 -13.44 1.25
CA ASP A 76 -4.03 -12.28 0.34
C ASP A 76 -5.50 -11.94 0.01
N ALA A 77 -6.33 -11.80 1.07
CA ALA A 77 -7.76 -11.66 0.92
C ALA A 77 -8.16 -10.30 0.33
N HIS A 78 -8.87 -10.34 -0.78
CA HIS A 78 -9.45 -9.18 -1.45
C HIS A 78 -10.98 -9.12 -1.31
N TYR A 79 -11.62 -10.21 -0.93
CA TYR A 79 -13.06 -10.31 -0.68
C TYR A 79 -13.35 -11.37 0.39
N ALA A 80 -14.56 -11.35 0.96
CA ALA A 80 -14.89 -12.17 2.13
C ALA A 80 -15.10 -13.63 1.79
N ASP A 81 -15.95 -13.93 0.83
CA ASP A 81 -16.37 -15.29 0.48
C ASP A 81 -16.04 -15.58 -0.98
N GLU A 82 -15.78 -16.83 -1.32
CA GLU A 82 -15.40 -17.25 -2.67
C GLU A 82 -16.38 -16.78 -3.75
N GLU A 83 -17.68 -16.74 -3.43
CA GLU A 83 -18.75 -16.28 -4.32
C GLU A 83 -18.66 -14.79 -4.69
N ASN A 84 -17.90 -13.99 -3.93
CA ASN A 84 -17.76 -12.56 -4.12
C ASN A 84 -16.70 -12.15 -5.16
N ASP A 85 -16.03 -13.08 -5.81
CA ASP A 85 -15.08 -12.83 -6.88
C ASP A 85 -15.68 -11.98 -8.01
N VAL A 86 -16.92 -12.27 -8.40
CA VAL A 86 -17.62 -11.49 -9.44
C VAL A 86 -17.74 -10.02 -9.08
N LEU A 87 -17.93 -9.68 -7.80
CA LEU A 87 -18.02 -8.28 -7.35
C LEU A 87 -16.68 -7.57 -7.49
N ARG A 88 -15.58 -8.24 -7.15
CA ARG A 88 -14.22 -7.72 -7.35
C ARG A 88 -13.97 -7.42 -8.83
N ARG A 89 -14.29 -8.36 -9.72
CA ARG A 89 -14.12 -8.17 -11.17
C ARG A 89 -14.93 -7.00 -11.73
N ILE A 90 -16.16 -6.80 -11.26
CA ILE A 90 -16.97 -5.62 -11.62
C ILE A 90 -16.28 -4.33 -11.18
N VAL A 91 -15.77 -4.26 -9.94
CA VAL A 91 -15.08 -3.07 -9.43
C VAL A 91 -13.80 -2.78 -10.22
N LEU A 92 -13.01 -3.79 -10.56
CA LEU A 92 -11.80 -3.63 -11.38
C LEU A 92 -12.15 -3.13 -12.79
N ALA A 93 -13.16 -3.71 -13.42
CA ALA A 93 -13.62 -3.30 -14.74
C ALA A 93 -14.07 -1.82 -14.76
N THR A 94 -14.75 -1.35 -13.72
CA THR A 94 -15.17 0.08 -13.62
C THR A 94 -13.99 1.04 -13.53
N LYS A 95 -12.82 0.55 -13.08
CA LYS A 95 -11.58 1.35 -13.01
C LYS A 95 -10.72 1.22 -14.27
N GLY A 96 -11.20 0.52 -15.31
CA GLY A 96 -10.43 0.23 -16.51
C GLY A 96 -9.25 -0.73 -16.27
N MET A 97 -9.25 -1.44 -15.14
CA MET A 97 -8.24 -2.46 -14.83
C MET A 97 -8.73 -3.82 -15.35
N THR A 98 -7.88 -4.50 -16.09
CA THR A 98 -8.10 -5.90 -16.42
C THR A 98 -7.61 -6.75 -15.25
N ASP A 99 -8.40 -7.71 -14.83
CA ASP A 99 -7.97 -8.71 -13.86
C ASP A 99 -7.04 -9.69 -14.59
N GLU A 100 -5.73 -9.39 -14.59
CA GLU A 100 -4.75 -10.31 -15.18
C GLU A 100 -4.60 -11.59 -14.34
N GLU A 101 -5.06 -11.52 -13.09
CA GLU A 101 -5.12 -12.64 -12.15
C GLU A 101 -6.48 -13.38 -12.20
N GLY A 102 -7.23 -13.24 -13.28
CA GLY A 102 -8.65 -13.56 -13.54
C GLY A 102 -9.29 -14.75 -12.83
N GLU A 103 -8.51 -15.72 -12.36
CA GLU A 103 -8.99 -16.89 -11.61
C GLU A 103 -8.30 -17.07 -10.25
N ALA A 104 -7.59 -16.04 -9.75
CA ALA A 104 -6.97 -16.10 -8.44
C ALA A 104 -8.04 -16.14 -7.33
N ARG A 105 -7.97 -17.16 -6.49
CA ARG A 105 -8.93 -17.38 -5.38
C ARG A 105 -8.52 -16.56 -4.15
N LEU A 106 -8.78 -15.27 -4.19
CA LEU A 106 -8.33 -14.25 -3.20
C LEU A 106 -9.38 -13.97 -2.12
N PHE A 107 -10.06 -14.98 -1.63
CA PHE A 107 -11.04 -14.82 -0.56
C PHE A 107 -10.41 -15.01 0.84
N PHE A 108 -11.08 -14.49 1.85
CA PHE A 108 -10.67 -14.67 3.24
C PHE A 108 -10.85 -16.13 3.66
N ARG A 109 -9.82 -16.69 4.28
CA ARG A 109 -9.82 -18.07 4.78
C ARG A 109 -9.63 -18.07 6.29
N SER A 110 -10.41 -18.88 6.99
CA SER A 110 -10.21 -19.18 8.40
C SER A 110 -8.92 -19.97 8.63
N THR A 111 -8.46 -20.07 9.89
CA THR A 111 -7.28 -20.87 10.22
C THR A 111 -7.41 -22.32 9.80
N THR A 112 -8.60 -22.92 9.89
CA THR A 112 -8.84 -24.32 9.46
C THR A 112 -8.67 -24.45 7.96
N GLU A 113 -9.29 -23.57 7.18
CA GLU A 113 -9.16 -23.55 5.73
C GLU A 113 -7.71 -23.29 5.28
N MET A 114 -6.99 -22.37 5.96
CA MET A 114 -5.58 -22.16 5.69
C MET A 114 -4.74 -23.43 5.97
N LEU A 115 -5.03 -24.17 7.03
CA LEU A 115 -4.35 -25.44 7.28
C LEU A 115 -4.66 -26.46 6.17
N GLU A 116 -5.88 -26.54 5.66
CA GLU A 116 -6.27 -27.40 4.54
C GLU A 116 -5.54 -27.04 3.26
N GLU A 117 -5.41 -25.75 2.93
CA GLU A 117 -4.68 -25.24 1.76
C GLU A 117 -3.19 -25.67 1.75
N PHE A 118 -2.59 -25.84 2.91
CA PHE A 118 -1.19 -26.26 3.05
C PHE A 118 -1.03 -27.74 3.47
N SER A 119 -2.05 -28.58 3.23
CA SER A 119 -2.04 -30.02 3.58
C SER A 119 -0.97 -30.85 2.87
N TYR A 120 -0.35 -30.34 1.82
CA TYR A 120 0.80 -30.94 1.14
C TYR A 120 2.13 -30.82 1.90
N LEU A 121 2.15 -30.08 3.02
CA LEU A 121 3.27 -29.98 3.94
C LEU A 121 3.10 -30.99 5.10
N ASP A 122 4.19 -31.33 5.76
CA ASP A 122 4.08 -32.08 7.02
C ASP A 122 3.40 -31.24 8.11
N SER A 123 2.75 -31.91 9.07
CA SER A 123 1.91 -31.25 10.09
C SER A 123 2.65 -30.21 10.94
N ASN A 124 3.97 -30.38 11.16
CA ASN A 124 4.76 -29.42 11.93
C ASN A 124 5.03 -28.15 11.11
N THR A 125 5.50 -28.30 9.89
CA THR A 125 5.74 -27.19 8.96
C THR A 125 4.44 -26.44 8.66
N GLN A 126 3.35 -27.17 8.39
CA GLN A 126 2.01 -26.59 8.18
C GLN A 126 1.59 -25.70 9.36
N LYS A 127 1.68 -26.20 10.59
CA LYS A 127 1.37 -25.43 11.79
C LYS A 127 2.29 -24.21 11.95
N GLN A 128 3.58 -24.37 11.70
CA GLN A 128 4.54 -23.29 11.79
C GLN A 128 4.20 -22.14 10.84
N VAL A 129 3.95 -22.42 9.55
CA VAL A 129 3.72 -21.36 8.55
C VAL A 129 2.36 -20.71 8.70
N VAL A 130 1.32 -21.47 9.13
CA VAL A 130 -0.06 -20.96 9.23
C VAL A 130 -0.35 -20.29 10.58
N ILE A 131 0.23 -20.76 11.66
CA ILE A 131 -0.13 -20.31 13.01
C ILE A 131 1.07 -19.67 13.74
N ASP A 132 2.16 -20.43 13.92
CA ASP A 132 3.20 -20.02 14.86
C ASP A 132 4.03 -18.83 14.33
N ASN A 133 4.39 -18.85 13.05
CA ASN A 133 5.19 -17.79 12.44
C ASN A 133 4.41 -16.47 12.25
N PRO A 134 3.12 -16.44 11.79
CA PRO A 134 2.32 -15.22 11.80
C PRO A 134 2.24 -14.58 13.20
N LEU A 135 2.04 -15.36 14.25
CA LEU A 135 2.05 -14.87 15.63
C LEU A 135 3.43 -14.36 16.07
N LYS A 136 4.51 -15.00 15.62
CA LYS A 136 5.88 -14.54 15.88
C LYS A 136 6.14 -13.21 15.19
N ILE A 137 5.76 -13.05 13.91
CA ILE A 137 5.92 -11.82 13.15
C ILE A 137 5.12 -10.68 13.80
N MET A 138 3.87 -10.95 14.18
CA MET A 138 3.05 -9.96 14.90
C MET A 138 3.74 -9.44 16.17
N LYS A 139 4.42 -10.31 16.92
CA LYS A 139 5.16 -9.95 18.15
C LYS A 139 6.46 -9.17 17.87
N MET A 140 6.99 -9.24 16.65
CA MET A 140 8.16 -8.44 16.22
C MET A 140 7.76 -6.98 15.92
N CYS A 141 6.48 -6.72 15.68
CA CYS A 141 5.98 -5.38 15.37
C CYS A 141 5.84 -4.56 16.66
N GLU A 142 6.38 -3.34 16.64
CA GLU A 142 6.21 -2.39 17.73
C GLU A 142 5.02 -1.45 17.44
N PRO A 143 4.30 -1.00 18.49
CA PRO A 143 3.24 -0.01 18.31
C PRO A 143 3.84 1.32 17.85
N ILE A 144 3.52 1.75 16.67
CA ILE A 144 3.96 3.05 16.14
C ILE A 144 2.75 3.93 15.78
N LYS A 145 2.96 5.25 15.84
CA LYS A 145 2.03 6.22 15.29
C LYS A 145 2.57 6.68 13.94
N PRO A 146 2.07 6.13 12.81
CA PRO A 146 2.63 6.43 11.48
C PRO A 146 2.40 7.88 11.05
N VAL A 147 1.40 8.55 11.63
CA VAL A 147 1.10 9.95 11.37
C VAL A 147 1.45 10.76 12.64
N ARG A 148 2.16 11.86 12.48
CA ARG A 148 2.44 12.79 13.58
C ARG A 148 1.13 13.26 14.22
N PRO A 149 1.05 13.36 15.56
CA PRO A 149 -0.14 13.86 16.24
C PRO A 149 -0.40 15.34 15.91
N ASP A 150 0.65 16.10 15.64
CA ASP A 150 0.58 17.52 15.37
C ASP A 150 0.45 17.81 13.88
N LYS A 151 -0.33 18.84 13.56
CA LYS A 151 -0.39 19.37 12.19
C LYS A 151 0.97 20.01 11.86
N CYS A 152 1.48 19.72 10.67
CA CYS A 152 2.74 20.29 10.17
C CYS A 152 2.44 21.14 8.91
N PRO A 153 1.82 22.33 9.08
CA PRO A 153 1.61 23.21 7.94
C PRO A 153 2.98 23.64 7.38
N PRO A 154 3.10 23.85 6.08
CA PRO A 154 4.31 24.44 5.51
C PRO A 154 4.55 25.83 6.11
N ILE A 155 5.82 26.21 6.21
CA ILE A 155 6.23 27.54 6.69
C ILE A 155 6.68 28.35 5.47
N ILE A 156 6.08 29.51 5.29
CA ILE A 156 6.51 30.52 4.32
C ILE A 156 6.85 31.77 5.14
N GLU A 157 8.12 32.18 5.10
CA GLU A 157 8.56 33.39 5.78
C GLU A 157 7.80 34.61 5.28
N HIS A 158 7.47 35.52 6.18
CA HIS A 158 6.73 36.76 5.87
C HIS A 158 5.37 36.50 5.17
N SER A 159 4.72 35.37 5.47
CA SER A 159 3.44 35.04 4.85
C SER A 159 2.32 36.04 5.13
N ASP A 160 2.29 36.62 6.34
CA ASP A 160 1.28 37.59 6.75
C ASP A 160 1.39 38.88 5.95
N GLU A 161 2.61 39.42 5.85
CA GLU A 161 2.93 40.64 5.09
C GLU A 161 2.69 40.41 3.59
N THR A 162 3.12 39.23 3.08
CA THR A 162 2.95 38.89 1.68
C THR A 162 1.47 38.80 1.31
N LEU A 163 0.65 38.13 2.14
CA LEU A 163 -0.78 38.06 1.91
C LEU A 163 -1.43 39.44 1.90
N ARG A 164 -1.12 40.31 2.87
CA ARG A 164 -1.60 41.70 2.89
C ARG A 164 -1.23 42.42 1.61
N GLN A 165 0.02 42.34 1.21
CA GLN A 165 0.51 43.03 0.01
C GLN A 165 -0.24 42.58 -1.24
N ILE A 166 -0.37 41.26 -1.48
CA ILE A 166 -1.10 40.71 -2.64
C ILE A 166 -2.54 41.20 -2.66
N CYS A 167 -3.22 41.20 -1.51
CA CYS A 167 -4.61 41.61 -1.43
C CYS A 167 -4.79 43.10 -1.69
N TYR A 168 -3.94 43.96 -1.10
CA TYR A 168 -4.00 45.40 -1.33
C TYR A 168 -3.61 45.79 -2.75
N GLU A 169 -2.56 45.21 -3.33
CA GLU A 169 -2.19 45.42 -4.72
C GLU A 169 -3.33 45.06 -5.67
N THR A 170 -4.01 43.93 -5.43
CA THR A 170 -5.15 43.53 -6.21
C THR A 170 -6.35 44.46 -6.04
N ALA A 171 -6.64 44.85 -4.82
CA ALA A 171 -7.70 45.83 -4.54
C ALA A 171 -7.44 47.19 -5.25
N HIS A 172 -6.20 47.68 -5.20
CA HIS A 172 -5.83 48.93 -5.91
C HIS A 172 -5.89 48.78 -7.44
N LYS A 173 -5.58 47.62 -8.00
CA LYS A 173 -5.77 47.34 -9.45
C LYS A 173 -7.23 47.40 -9.84
N ILE A 174 -8.14 46.95 -8.98
CA ILE A 174 -9.59 46.91 -9.27
C ILE A 174 -10.28 48.23 -9.00
N TYR A 175 -9.99 48.89 -7.86
CA TYR A 175 -10.74 50.04 -7.37
C TYR A 175 -9.99 51.34 -7.50
N GLY A 176 -8.71 51.32 -7.94
CA GLY A 176 -7.87 52.53 -8.06
C GLY A 176 -7.10 52.85 -6.79
N PRO A 177 -6.34 54.00 -6.81
CA PRO A 177 -5.42 54.38 -5.72
C PRO A 177 -6.12 54.69 -4.40
N ASN A 178 -7.39 55.13 -4.45
CA ASN A 178 -8.18 55.44 -3.25
C ASN A 178 -9.28 54.37 -3.13
N LEU A 179 -9.10 53.44 -2.20
CA LEU A 179 -10.08 52.39 -1.97
C LEU A 179 -11.36 52.96 -1.34
N PRO A 180 -12.55 52.52 -1.79
CA PRO A 180 -13.79 52.83 -1.07
C PRO A 180 -13.74 52.29 0.36
N ALA A 181 -14.20 53.07 1.33
CA ALA A 181 -14.15 52.71 2.75
C ALA A 181 -14.80 51.36 3.06
N MET A 182 -15.84 50.98 2.33
CA MET A 182 -16.49 49.68 2.46
C MET A 182 -15.53 48.53 2.07
N VAL A 183 -14.77 48.70 0.98
CA VAL A 183 -13.80 47.71 0.49
C VAL A 183 -12.64 47.55 1.46
N GLU A 184 -12.08 48.70 1.89
CA GLU A 184 -10.96 48.71 2.84
C GLU A 184 -11.33 48.10 4.19
N ASN A 185 -12.48 48.45 4.77
CA ASN A 185 -12.96 47.86 6.01
C ASN A 185 -13.19 46.36 5.90
N ARG A 186 -13.73 45.88 4.75
CA ARG A 186 -13.93 44.45 4.55
C ARG A 186 -12.61 43.74 4.41
N LEU A 187 -11.68 44.28 3.64
CA LEU A 187 -10.35 43.70 3.43
C LEU A 187 -9.60 43.53 4.76
N GLU A 188 -9.60 44.58 5.60
CA GLU A 188 -8.99 44.49 6.93
C GLU A 188 -9.65 43.43 7.82
N THR A 189 -10.98 43.37 7.82
CA THR A 189 -11.71 42.34 8.60
C THR A 189 -11.31 40.94 8.22
N GLU A 190 -11.27 40.63 6.92
CA GLU A 190 -10.91 39.29 6.42
C GLU A 190 -9.42 38.99 6.68
N LEU A 191 -8.52 39.92 6.35
CA LEU A 191 -7.10 39.69 6.54
C LEU A 191 -6.76 39.48 8.03
N ASN A 192 -7.35 40.28 8.94
CA ASN A 192 -7.13 40.09 10.37
C ASN A 192 -7.63 38.73 10.86
N SER A 193 -8.77 38.26 10.35
CA SER A 193 -9.27 36.94 10.68
C SER A 193 -8.34 35.82 10.17
N ILE A 194 -7.88 35.88 8.93
CA ILE A 194 -6.99 34.89 8.33
C ILE A 194 -5.64 34.85 9.06
N ILE A 195 -5.04 36.02 9.28
CA ILE A 195 -3.71 36.16 9.91
C ILE A 195 -3.74 35.70 11.36
N SER A 196 -4.73 36.19 12.15
CA SER A 196 -4.83 35.85 13.58
C SER A 196 -5.07 34.36 13.82
N ASN A 197 -5.65 33.65 12.86
CA ASN A 197 -5.83 32.19 12.91
C ASN A 197 -4.66 31.39 12.27
N GLY A 198 -3.61 32.06 11.78
CA GLY A 198 -2.42 31.41 11.23
C GLY A 198 -2.63 30.77 9.86
N TYR A 199 -3.59 31.24 9.06
CA TYR A 199 -3.93 30.63 7.76
C TYR A 199 -3.28 31.32 6.56
N SER A 200 -2.45 32.36 6.75
CA SER A 200 -1.82 33.12 5.65
C SER A 200 -1.10 32.24 4.64
N VAL A 201 -0.34 31.25 5.12
CA VAL A 201 0.40 30.30 4.26
C VAL A 201 -0.54 29.52 3.36
N LEU A 202 -1.69 29.07 3.88
CA LEU A 202 -2.66 28.28 3.10
C LEU A 202 -3.26 29.13 1.97
N TYR A 203 -3.56 30.41 2.24
CA TYR A 203 -4.07 31.34 1.24
C TYR A 203 -3.05 31.64 0.13
N ILE A 204 -1.78 31.81 0.49
CA ILE A 204 -0.69 32.01 -0.48
C ILE A 204 -0.50 30.76 -1.35
N ILE A 205 -0.54 29.57 -0.74
CA ILE A 205 -0.44 28.31 -1.50
C ILE A 205 -1.64 28.15 -2.44
N ALA A 206 -2.86 28.42 -1.97
CA ALA A 206 -4.06 28.33 -2.78
C ALA A 206 -4.00 29.30 -3.98
N GLN A 207 -3.57 30.54 -3.77
CA GLN A 207 -3.38 31.52 -4.85
C GLN A 207 -2.38 31.01 -5.90
N LYS A 208 -1.22 30.47 -5.49
CA LYS A 208 -0.20 29.94 -6.40
C LYS A 208 -0.64 28.67 -7.16
N LEU A 209 -1.65 27.96 -6.67
CA LEU A 209 -2.18 26.77 -7.36
C LEU A 209 -3.25 27.13 -8.39
N VAL A 210 -3.89 28.30 -8.26
CA VAL A 210 -5.00 28.73 -9.14
C VAL A 210 -4.52 29.67 -10.23
N ASP A 211 -3.51 30.48 -9.99
CA ASP A 211 -2.87 31.38 -10.95
C ASP A 211 -1.86 30.66 -11.86
#